data_068479dc8b6c0714783b480032476941
#
_entry.id   068479dc8b6c0714783b480032476941
#
_cell.length_a   1.000
_cell.length_b   1.000
_cell.length_c   1.000
_cell.angle_alpha   90.00
_cell.angle_beta   90.00
_cell.angle_gamma   90.00
#
_symmetry.space_group_name_H-M   'P 1'
#
loop_
_entity.id
_entity.type
_entity.pdbx_description
1 polymer ?
#
loop_
_entity_poly.entity_id
_entity_poly.type
_entity_poly.pdbx_seq_one_letter_code
_entity_poly.pdbx_strand_id
1 'polypeptide(L)'
;MEESKKYYRFDANIVSDLSRKHRNHSDEADEYNNFLIYSDNEYPKELINKQRPNEQPAVKLYREETYEPVFSEVFMRVLNALNRIQRADGFFLKYPDQSQFTKIAEGEKLEDYLTRHFTASKSLMNWAFQVCLKQYIIDANGVCVVWSEQTENETEYFKPVPYIVNIDRIVYHFEGHSLMYIDEHEKRTWYTLDDERWAKWTQDRRGNVTLVEERLHGLGIFPAFTLGGIVEEEEELGREYESRLKAMLPWLNVATIEFSDLRAEITMHIHSKEWAYQDEQCPQCMGVGYILRENEKVPCTNSRCKGGYVGHSPYEIIRVRPAVTNMGEAPAPIPPGGYIQKQTEIARLQAERIDAHRYRALAAINMQFLEQVPTAQSGVAKAYDRDETNNTFYGIATDLAQIMEKIAYLVAKWRYGMIYDDATLRAMCPICVVPNNFDIVGSQFLLDEVKQSKDSKLNDSVISQIEIEYIRKRFPNDTRLQNVLINSYQLDPMSGLTEDEKALLMSNRGATKQDYIISTYITDFINKAYDEYDNFGSKTRDEQYKILTKYADIKMSEINAKTQAPTSLVPPMNG
;
A
#
# COMPACT_ATOMS: atom_id res chain seq x y z
N MET A 1 -17.74 -41.33 9.43
CA MET A 1 -16.77 -41.53 10.53
C MET A 1 -16.07 -40.21 10.73
N GLU A 2 -16.50 -39.50 11.74
CA GLU A 2 -15.88 -38.23 12.15
C GLU A 2 -14.46 -38.54 12.68
N GLU A 3 -13.45 -38.31 11.92
CA GLU A 3 -12.11 -38.11 12.48
C GLU A 3 -12.21 -36.82 13.27
N SER A 4 -12.33 -36.91 14.61
CA SER A 4 -12.19 -35.76 15.49
C SER A 4 -10.86 -35.12 15.17
N LYS A 5 -10.90 -33.91 14.60
CA LYS A 5 -9.74 -33.08 14.31
C LYS A 5 -8.99 -32.88 15.62
N LYS A 6 -7.83 -33.49 15.77
CA LYS A 6 -7.08 -33.50 17.02
C LYS A 6 -6.04 -32.38 16.95
N TYR A 7 -5.91 -31.64 18.06
CA TYR A 7 -4.71 -30.91 18.37
C TYR A 7 -3.50 -31.86 18.33
N TYR A 8 -2.58 -31.64 17.43
CA TYR A 8 -1.42 -32.49 17.30
C TYR A 8 -0.24 -31.96 18.11
N ARG A 9 0.24 -32.77 19.06
CA ARG A 9 1.62 -32.66 19.53
C ARG A 9 2.48 -33.38 18.49
N PHE A 10 3.36 -32.64 17.83
CA PHE A 10 4.15 -33.17 16.72
C PHE A 10 5.17 -34.19 17.20
N ASP A 11 5.17 -35.38 16.60
CA ASP A 11 6.23 -36.37 16.67
C ASP A 11 6.68 -36.77 15.26
N ALA A 12 7.73 -37.59 15.15
CA ALA A 12 8.28 -37.98 13.86
C ALA A 12 7.26 -38.68 12.95
N ASN A 13 6.32 -39.44 13.53
CA ASN A 13 5.30 -40.17 12.77
C ASN A 13 4.26 -39.20 12.22
N ILE A 14 3.76 -38.28 13.06
CA ILE A 14 2.79 -37.25 12.69
C ILE A 14 3.38 -36.34 11.61
N VAL A 15 4.62 -35.87 11.78
CA VAL A 15 5.31 -35.04 10.79
C VAL A 15 5.48 -35.78 9.46
N SER A 16 5.85 -37.09 9.50
CA SER A 16 5.95 -37.91 8.31
C SER A 16 4.60 -38.11 7.62
N ASP A 17 3.51 -38.31 8.36
CA ASP A 17 2.18 -38.53 7.80
C ASP A 17 1.63 -37.23 7.18
N LEU A 18 1.73 -36.11 7.87
CA LEU A 18 1.31 -34.81 7.38
C LEU A 18 2.12 -34.39 6.14
N SER A 19 3.44 -34.60 6.14
CA SER A 19 4.28 -34.26 4.99
C SER A 19 3.91 -35.03 3.71
N ARG A 20 3.37 -36.23 3.84
CA ARG A 20 2.87 -37.04 2.70
C ARG A 20 1.50 -36.60 2.21
N LYS A 21 0.67 -36.02 3.10
CA LYS A 21 -0.67 -35.54 2.80
C LYS A 21 -0.67 -34.10 2.29
N HIS A 22 0.46 -33.42 2.40
CA HIS A 22 0.58 -32.06 1.92
C HIS A 22 0.28 -32.02 0.42
N ARG A 23 -0.86 -31.50 0.09
CA ARG A 23 -1.18 -31.04 -1.26
C ARG A 23 -0.83 -29.55 -1.26
N ASN A 24 -0.09 -29.14 -2.28
CA ASN A 24 0.07 -27.72 -2.52
C ASN A 24 -1.33 -27.12 -2.57
N HIS A 25 -1.68 -26.29 -1.61
CA HIS A 25 -2.92 -25.50 -1.64
C HIS A 25 -2.86 -24.42 -2.72
N SER A 26 -2.12 -24.74 -3.79
CA SER A 26 -1.58 -23.80 -4.72
C SER A 26 -2.58 -23.22 -5.69
N ASP A 27 -3.73 -23.89 -5.93
CA ASP A 27 -4.55 -23.49 -7.08
C ASP A 27 -5.16 -22.09 -6.92
N GLU A 28 -5.67 -21.72 -5.75
CA GLU A 28 -6.20 -20.36 -5.50
C GLU A 28 -5.15 -19.38 -4.98
N ALA A 29 -4.33 -19.80 -4.00
CA ALA A 29 -3.26 -18.97 -3.48
C ALA A 29 -2.19 -18.69 -4.55
N ASP A 30 -1.91 -19.63 -5.46
CA ASP A 30 -1.01 -19.43 -6.60
C ASP A 30 -1.58 -18.42 -7.59
N GLU A 31 -2.88 -18.40 -7.83
CA GLU A 31 -3.49 -17.38 -8.67
C GLU A 31 -3.26 -15.98 -8.11
N TYR A 32 -3.44 -15.79 -6.80
CA TYR A 32 -3.16 -14.55 -6.13
C TYR A 32 -1.68 -14.22 -6.06
N ASN A 33 -0.90 -15.14 -5.54
CA ASN A 33 0.52 -14.96 -5.34
C ASN A 33 1.21 -14.65 -6.66
N ASN A 34 0.84 -15.37 -7.70
CA ASN A 34 1.53 -15.33 -8.96
C ASN A 34 1.23 -14.08 -9.78
N PHE A 35 0.01 -13.55 -9.71
CA PHE A 35 -0.32 -12.34 -10.43
C PHE A 35 0.14 -11.08 -9.70
N LEU A 36 0.06 -11.08 -8.36
CA LEU A 36 0.37 -9.94 -7.52
C LEU A 36 1.86 -9.78 -7.25
N ILE A 37 2.59 -10.90 -7.18
CA ILE A 37 3.95 -10.84 -6.66
C ILE A 37 4.93 -10.31 -7.68
N TYR A 38 4.95 -10.67 -8.95
CA TYR A 38 5.98 -10.18 -9.84
C TYR A 38 6.02 -10.63 -11.27
N SER A 39 6.82 -9.85 -11.91
CA SER A 39 7.37 -9.92 -13.25
C SER A 39 8.04 -11.23 -13.64
N ASP A 40 8.57 -11.98 -12.72
CA ASP A 40 9.25 -13.25 -12.99
C ASP A 40 8.34 -14.46 -12.82
N ASN A 41 7.07 -14.23 -12.61
CA ASN A 41 6.12 -15.25 -12.26
C ASN A 41 5.63 -16.02 -13.49
N GLU A 42 5.49 -17.32 -13.33
CA GLU A 42 5.06 -18.22 -14.39
C GLU A 42 3.56 -18.12 -14.69
N TYR A 43 2.75 -17.72 -13.72
CA TYR A 43 1.29 -17.71 -13.85
C TYR A 43 0.76 -16.82 -15.00
N PRO A 44 1.17 -15.57 -15.15
CA PRO A 44 0.73 -14.78 -16.30
C PRO A 44 1.22 -15.37 -17.62
N LYS A 45 2.36 -16.07 -17.64
CA LYS A 45 2.81 -16.81 -18.83
C LYS A 45 1.88 -17.97 -19.14
N GLU A 46 1.41 -18.71 -18.15
CA GLU A 46 0.43 -19.78 -18.34
C GLU A 46 -0.88 -19.28 -18.93
N LEU A 47 -1.36 -18.09 -18.51
CA LEU A 47 -2.54 -17.48 -19.11
C LEU A 47 -2.37 -17.18 -20.60
N ILE A 48 -1.22 -16.65 -20.99
CA ILE A 48 -0.95 -16.30 -22.38
C ILE A 48 -0.55 -17.51 -23.23
N ASN A 49 -0.02 -18.58 -22.62
CA ASN A 49 0.43 -19.78 -23.30
C ASN A 49 -0.72 -20.71 -23.73
N LYS A 50 -1.95 -20.48 -23.24
CA LYS A 50 -3.11 -21.21 -23.77
C LYS A 50 -3.23 -20.97 -25.27
N GLN A 51 -3.12 -22.06 -26.04
CA GLN A 51 -3.19 -22.00 -27.49
C GLN A 51 -4.58 -21.52 -27.94
N ARG A 52 -4.62 -20.49 -28.80
CA ARG A 52 -5.85 -20.00 -29.39
C ARG A 52 -6.31 -20.95 -30.52
N PRO A 53 -7.62 -21.01 -30.79
CA PRO A 53 -8.11 -21.75 -31.93
C PRO A 53 -7.39 -21.31 -33.22
N ASN A 54 -6.83 -22.28 -33.97
CA ASN A 54 -6.09 -22.05 -35.21
C ASN A 54 -4.82 -21.18 -35.10
N GLU A 55 -4.29 -20.96 -33.90
CA GLU A 55 -3.05 -20.22 -33.71
C GLU A 55 -1.85 -20.99 -34.23
N GLN A 56 -1.00 -20.32 -34.99
CA GLN A 56 0.25 -20.90 -35.44
C GLN A 56 1.26 -21.02 -34.30
N PRO A 57 2.03 -22.13 -34.20
CA PRO A 57 3.02 -22.32 -33.13
C PRO A 57 4.04 -21.17 -33.00
N ALA A 58 4.41 -20.54 -34.11
CA ALA A 58 5.32 -19.39 -34.12
C ALA A 58 4.73 -18.16 -33.44
N VAL A 59 3.42 -17.95 -33.52
CA VAL A 59 2.72 -16.84 -32.85
C VAL A 59 2.69 -17.08 -31.36
N LYS A 60 2.38 -18.31 -30.95
CA LYS A 60 2.40 -18.70 -29.56
C LYS A 60 3.78 -18.49 -28.94
N LEU A 61 4.84 -19.00 -29.58
CA LEU A 61 6.22 -18.82 -29.11
C LEU A 61 6.59 -17.34 -29.01
N TYR A 62 6.20 -16.53 -30.00
CA TYR A 62 6.44 -15.09 -29.96
C TYR A 62 5.76 -14.42 -28.77
N ARG A 63 4.52 -14.80 -28.42
CA ARG A 63 3.82 -14.27 -27.26
C ARG A 63 4.49 -14.65 -25.94
N GLU A 64 5.02 -15.90 -25.85
CA GLU A 64 5.78 -16.37 -24.69
C GLU A 64 7.10 -15.61 -24.51
N GLU A 65 7.86 -15.44 -25.61
CA GLU A 65 9.18 -14.78 -25.58
C GLU A 65 9.08 -13.26 -25.34
N THR A 66 8.00 -12.64 -25.78
CA THR A 66 7.82 -11.18 -25.69
C THR A 66 6.92 -10.74 -24.55
N TYR A 67 6.54 -11.67 -23.66
CA TYR A 67 5.70 -11.34 -22.51
C TYR A 67 6.39 -10.31 -21.60
N GLU A 68 5.65 -9.29 -21.24
CA GLU A 68 6.03 -8.26 -20.27
C GLU A 68 4.89 -8.08 -19.25
N PRO A 69 5.18 -8.06 -17.95
CA PRO A 69 4.17 -8.00 -16.88
C PRO A 69 3.63 -6.58 -16.67
N VAL A 70 3.04 -6.00 -17.68
CA VAL A 70 2.60 -4.59 -17.67
C VAL A 70 1.55 -4.28 -16.60
N PHE A 71 0.74 -5.27 -16.20
CA PHE A 71 -0.31 -5.06 -15.20
C PHE A 71 0.18 -5.11 -13.74
N SER A 72 1.44 -5.45 -13.50
CA SER A 72 2.05 -5.32 -12.17
C SER A 72 2.04 -3.85 -11.69
N GLU A 73 2.03 -2.89 -12.62
CA GLU A 73 1.90 -1.47 -12.32
C GLU A 73 0.59 -1.15 -11.59
N VAL A 74 -0.52 -1.82 -11.95
CA VAL A 74 -1.83 -1.62 -11.31
C VAL A 74 -1.74 -1.95 -9.82
N PHE A 75 -1.10 -3.08 -9.48
CA PHE A 75 -0.88 -3.45 -8.09
C PHE A 75 0.03 -2.49 -7.34
N MET A 76 1.10 -2.03 -7.98
CA MET A 76 1.98 -1.04 -7.36
C MET A 76 1.25 0.27 -7.06
N ARG A 77 0.33 0.68 -7.94
CA ARG A 77 -0.54 1.85 -7.69
C ARG A 77 -1.47 1.61 -6.50
N VAL A 78 -2.10 0.43 -6.43
CA VAL A 78 -2.95 0.04 -5.30
C VAL A 78 -2.16 0.01 -4.00
N LEU A 79 -1.01 -0.67 -3.94
CA LEU A 79 -0.15 -0.70 -2.76
C LEU A 79 0.30 0.70 -2.32
N ASN A 80 0.66 1.57 -3.27
CA ASN A 80 1.03 2.94 -2.98
C ASN A 80 -0.16 3.76 -2.44
N ALA A 81 -1.37 3.48 -2.91
CA ALA A 81 -2.58 4.09 -2.36
C ALA A 81 -2.84 3.61 -0.93
N LEU A 82 -2.72 2.30 -0.67
CA LEU A 82 -2.88 1.73 0.67
C LEU A 82 -1.83 2.20 1.67
N ASN A 83 -0.61 2.46 1.23
CA ASN A 83 0.43 3.07 2.07
C ASN A 83 0.05 4.48 2.58
N ARG A 84 -0.97 5.13 2.01
CA ARG A 84 -1.49 6.40 2.53
C ARG A 84 -2.18 6.22 3.88
N ILE A 85 -2.70 5.02 4.19
CA ILE A 85 -3.30 4.70 5.49
C ILE A 85 -2.33 5.03 6.63
N GLN A 86 -1.05 4.68 6.49
CA GLN A 86 -0.02 5.01 7.48
C GLN A 86 0.12 6.51 7.77
N ARG A 87 -0.21 7.34 6.77
CA ARG A 87 -0.07 8.81 6.83
C ARG A 87 -1.39 9.53 7.09
N ALA A 88 -2.48 8.77 7.20
CA ALA A 88 -3.78 9.36 7.48
C ALA A 88 -3.81 9.95 8.88
N ASP A 89 -4.43 11.12 9.01
CA ASP A 89 -4.62 11.74 10.31
C ASP A 89 -5.53 10.84 11.15
N GLY A 90 -5.09 10.54 12.35
CA GLY A 90 -5.84 9.65 13.27
C GLY A 90 -5.52 8.16 13.16
N PHE A 91 -4.67 7.71 12.21
CA PHE A 91 -4.17 6.34 12.21
C PHE A 91 -2.85 6.23 12.99
N PHE A 92 -2.90 5.76 14.22
CA PHE A 92 -1.73 5.66 15.08
C PHE A 92 -1.90 4.61 16.19
N LEU A 93 -0.77 4.15 16.72
CA LEU A 93 -0.74 3.30 17.91
C LEU A 93 -0.76 4.19 19.16
N LYS A 94 -1.83 4.08 19.96
CA LYS A 94 -1.96 4.76 21.24
C LYS A 94 -1.44 3.87 22.35
N TYR A 95 -0.34 4.26 22.95
CA TYR A 95 0.26 3.54 24.08
C TYR A 95 -0.38 3.99 25.39
N PRO A 96 -0.64 3.07 26.34
CA PRO A 96 -0.97 3.44 27.70
C PRO A 96 0.24 4.08 28.40
N ASP A 97 0.00 4.71 29.55
CA ASP A 97 1.10 5.27 30.34
C ASP A 97 2.06 4.16 30.80
N GLN A 98 3.25 4.14 30.20
CA GLN A 98 4.28 3.12 30.48
C GLN A 98 4.98 3.35 31.84
N SER A 99 4.76 4.48 32.50
CA SER A 99 5.37 4.78 33.82
C SER A 99 4.84 3.89 34.94
N GLN A 100 3.62 3.36 34.78
CA GLN A 100 3.00 2.44 35.74
C GLN A 100 3.67 1.04 35.80
N PHE A 101 4.45 0.67 34.76
CA PHE A 101 5.15 -0.63 34.70
C PHE A 101 6.56 -0.52 35.26
N THR A 102 6.65 -0.36 36.57
CA THR A 102 7.92 -0.03 37.31
C THR A 102 8.96 -1.13 37.32
N LYS A 103 8.59 -2.39 37.05
CA LYS A 103 9.51 -3.52 37.00
C LYS A 103 10.37 -3.59 35.76
N ILE A 104 10.06 -2.78 34.72
CA ILE A 104 10.80 -2.73 33.46
C ILE A 104 11.78 -1.57 33.53
N ALA A 105 13.02 -1.82 33.09
CA ALA A 105 14.07 -0.81 33.04
C ALA A 105 13.70 0.32 32.05
N GLU A 106 14.16 1.52 32.34
CA GLU A 106 13.97 2.66 31.44
C GLU A 106 14.75 2.41 30.13
N GLY A 107 14.11 2.64 28.98
CA GLY A 107 14.65 2.30 27.65
C GLY A 107 14.33 0.87 27.18
N GLU A 108 13.83 -0.01 28.05
CA GLU A 108 13.38 -1.37 27.72
C GLU A 108 11.87 -1.52 27.69
N LYS A 109 11.13 -0.42 27.79
CA LYS A 109 9.66 -0.39 27.76
C LYS A 109 9.13 -0.83 26.39
N LEU A 110 7.92 -1.37 26.38
CA LEU A 110 7.28 -1.89 25.17
C LEU A 110 7.16 -0.82 24.08
N GLU A 111 6.79 0.40 24.45
CA GLU A 111 6.68 1.54 23.53
C GLU A 111 8.04 1.85 22.87
N ASP A 112 9.12 1.94 23.63
CA ASP A 112 10.46 2.19 23.10
C ASP A 112 10.89 1.08 22.12
N TYR A 113 10.62 -0.18 22.48
CA TYR A 113 10.93 -1.31 21.62
C TYR A 113 10.13 -1.27 20.31
N LEU A 114 8.83 -1.10 20.37
CA LEU A 114 7.95 -1.14 19.19
C LEU A 114 8.07 0.11 18.30
N THR A 115 8.56 1.24 18.83
CA THR A 115 8.67 2.50 18.07
C THR A 115 10.07 2.77 17.52
N ARG A 116 11.12 2.22 18.13
CA ARG A 116 12.52 2.59 17.80
C ARG A 116 13.43 1.41 17.49
N HIS A 117 13.14 0.25 18.08
CA HIS A 117 14.06 -0.89 18.06
C HIS A 117 13.46 -2.15 17.43
N PHE A 118 12.29 -2.01 16.82
CA PHE A 118 11.55 -3.13 16.26
C PHE A 118 12.08 -3.51 14.87
N THR A 119 12.80 -4.61 14.78
CA THR A 119 13.36 -5.16 13.54
C THR A 119 14.21 -4.16 12.73
N ALA A 120 14.60 -4.52 11.51
CA ALA A 120 15.26 -3.60 10.57
C ALA A 120 14.37 -2.41 10.17
N SER A 121 13.04 -2.53 10.32
CA SER A 121 12.06 -1.47 10.01
C SER A 121 12.00 -0.37 11.09
N LYS A 122 12.68 -0.53 12.19
CA LYS A 122 12.75 0.35 13.37
C LYS A 122 11.45 0.47 14.17
N SER A 123 10.27 0.41 13.56
CA SER A 123 8.99 0.46 14.27
C SER A 123 8.02 -0.59 13.75
N LEU A 124 7.10 -1.01 14.63
CA LEU A 124 6.00 -1.92 14.28
C LEU A 124 5.14 -1.36 13.15
N MET A 125 4.82 -0.06 13.20
CA MET A 125 4.07 0.63 12.16
C MET A 125 4.77 0.52 10.79
N ASN A 126 6.07 0.79 10.73
CA ASN A 126 6.81 0.67 9.48
C ASN A 126 6.86 -0.78 8.98
N TRP A 127 7.05 -1.75 9.87
CA TRP A 127 7.03 -3.16 9.50
C TRP A 127 5.67 -3.57 8.92
N ALA A 128 4.57 -3.11 9.55
CA ALA A 128 3.22 -3.40 9.08
C ALA A 128 2.98 -2.90 7.64
N PHE A 129 3.45 -1.71 7.29
CA PHE A 129 3.24 -1.15 5.95
C PHE A 129 4.30 -1.53 4.92
N GLN A 130 5.54 -1.77 5.33
CA GLN A 130 6.63 -2.12 4.40
C GLN A 130 6.70 -3.61 4.09
N VAL A 131 6.32 -4.47 5.05
CA VAL A 131 6.44 -5.92 4.96
C VAL A 131 5.07 -6.58 4.99
N CYS A 132 4.29 -6.36 6.06
CA CYS A 132 3.07 -7.11 6.31
C CYS A 132 1.95 -6.78 5.32
N LEU A 133 1.70 -5.49 5.02
CA LEU A 133 0.62 -5.08 4.11
C LEU A 133 0.65 -5.82 2.78
N LYS A 134 1.84 -5.94 2.19
CA LYS A 134 2.01 -6.64 0.92
C LYS A 134 1.66 -8.13 1.06
N GLN A 135 2.18 -8.79 2.09
CA GLN A 135 1.92 -10.22 2.32
C GLN A 135 0.45 -10.48 2.66
N TYR A 136 -0.15 -9.63 3.48
CA TYR A 136 -1.57 -9.69 3.82
C TYR A 136 -2.48 -9.61 2.58
N ILE A 137 -2.14 -8.75 1.62
CA ILE A 137 -2.91 -8.62 0.37
C ILE A 137 -2.73 -9.83 -0.53
N ILE A 138 -1.51 -10.36 -0.61
CA ILE A 138 -1.18 -11.49 -1.48
C ILE A 138 -1.74 -12.79 -0.91
N ASP A 139 -1.62 -12.99 0.40
CA ASP A 139 -1.90 -14.26 1.07
C ASP A 139 -2.61 -14.00 2.40
N ALA A 140 -3.94 -13.92 2.33
CA ALA A 140 -4.78 -13.73 3.51
C ALA A 140 -4.67 -14.91 4.51
N ASN A 141 -4.36 -16.11 4.03
CA ASN A 141 -4.20 -17.34 4.82
C ASN A 141 -2.76 -17.56 5.31
N GLY A 142 -1.84 -16.66 4.99
CA GLY A 142 -0.49 -16.66 5.54
C GLY A 142 -0.50 -16.53 7.07
N VAL A 143 0.44 -17.19 7.73
CA VAL A 143 0.56 -17.19 9.19
C VAL A 143 1.72 -16.31 9.63
N CYS A 144 1.42 -15.31 10.45
CA CYS A 144 2.43 -14.50 11.11
C CYS A 144 2.91 -15.19 12.38
N VAL A 145 4.20 -15.51 12.44
CA VAL A 145 4.86 -16.12 13.59
C VAL A 145 5.71 -15.04 14.26
N VAL A 146 5.58 -14.87 15.58
CA VAL A 146 6.42 -13.97 16.37
C VAL A 146 7.39 -14.81 17.18
N TRP A 147 8.66 -14.80 16.78
CA TRP A 147 9.68 -15.65 17.36
C TRP A 147 10.87 -14.84 17.88
N SER A 148 11.49 -15.32 18.95
CA SER A 148 12.74 -14.77 19.47
C SER A 148 13.77 -15.88 19.64
N GLU A 149 15.00 -15.58 19.27
CA GLU A 149 16.13 -16.42 19.66
C GLU A 149 16.40 -16.29 21.16
N GLN A 150 17.05 -17.28 21.73
CA GLN A 150 17.46 -17.24 23.14
C GLN A 150 18.47 -16.10 23.33
N THR A 151 18.33 -15.38 24.44
CA THR A 151 19.31 -14.37 24.85
C THR A 151 20.58 -15.04 25.39
N GLU A 152 21.72 -14.46 25.07
CA GLU A 152 23.01 -14.97 25.57
C GLU A 152 23.16 -14.76 27.09
N ASN A 153 22.48 -13.76 27.65
CA ASN A 153 22.52 -13.39 29.06
C ASN A 153 21.11 -13.40 29.67
N GLU A 154 20.97 -13.95 30.88
CA GLU A 154 19.73 -13.99 31.65
C GLU A 154 19.14 -12.60 31.98
N THR A 155 19.93 -11.55 31.86
CA THR A 155 19.52 -10.15 32.13
C THR A 155 19.01 -9.40 30.89
N GLU A 156 19.16 -9.97 29.72
CA GLU A 156 18.68 -9.34 28.47
C GLU A 156 17.23 -9.71 28.17
N TYR A 157 16.46 -8.71 27.77
CA TYR A 157 15.12 -8.95 27.26
C TYR A 157 15.15 -9.60 25.88
N PHE A 158 14.23 -10.52 25.64
CA PHE A 158 14.03 -11.13 24.33
C PHE A 158 13.80 -10.08 23.26
N LYS A 159 14.26 -10.35 22.03
CA LYS A 159 14.08 -9.50 20.85
C LYS A 159 13.21 -10.22 19.81
N PRO A 160 11.92 -10.39 20.09
CA PRO A 160 11.04 -11.14 19.19
C PRO A 160 10.82 -10.42 17.87
N VAL A 161 10.94 -11.18 16.77
CA VAL A 161 10.80 -10.69 15.39
C VAL A 161 9.63 -11.42 14.73
N PRO A 162 8.68 -10.71 14.11
CA PRO A 162 7.65 -11.33 13.31
C PRO A 162 8.17 -11.74 11.92
N TYR A 163 7.77 -12.90 11.46
CA TYR A 163 7.93 -13.34 10.08
C TYR A 163 6.64 -14.00 9.59
N ILE A 164 6.44 -14.02 8.28
CA ILE A 164 5.22 -14.54 7.67
C ILE A 164 5.55 -15.82 6.91
N VAL A 165 4.78 -16.86 7.19
CA VAL A 165 4.79 -18.12 6.48
C VAL A 165 3.64 -18.12 5.50
N ASN A 166 3.95 -18.16 4.21
CA ASN A 166 2.95 -18.18 3.14
C ASN A 166 2.22 -19.54 3.08
N ILE A 167 0.99 -19.53 2.60
CA ILE A 167 0.12 -20.71 2.55
C ILE A 167 0.75 -21.89 1.78
N ASP A 168 1.50 -21.63 0.73
CA ASP A 168 2.21 -22.64 -0.08
C ASP A 168 3.24 -23.44 0.73
N ARG A 169 3.74 -22.89 1.82
CA ARG A 169 4.68 -23.54 2.73
C ARG A 169 3.99 -24.22 3.91
N ILE A 170 2.72 -23.92 4.17
CA ILE A 170 1.98 -24.47 5.31
C ILE A 170 1.54 -25.89 4.98
N VAL A 171 1.99 -26.85 5.78
CA VAL A 171 1.61 -28.26 5.66
C VAL A 171 0.39 -28.58 6.50
N TYR A 172 0.32 -27.97 7.68
CA TYR A 172 -0.77 -28.12 8.62
C TYR A 172 -0.88 -26.85 9.49
N HIS A 173 -2.08 -26.40 9.67
CA HIS A 173 -2.37 -25.28 10.57
C HIS A 173 -3.65 -25.55 11.34
N PHE A 174 -3.59 -25.39 12.65
CA PHE A 174 -4.75 -25.34 13.52
C PHE A 174 -4.71 -23.98 14.22
N GLU A 175 -5.65 -23.11 13.86
CA GLU A 175 -5.66 -21.71 14.29
C GLU A 175 -5.61 -21.59 15.82
N GLY A 176 -4.68 -20.81 16.33
CA GLY A 176 -4.47 -20.59 17.76
C GLY A 176 -3.76 -21.72 18.51
N HIS A 177 -3.37 -22.81 17.85
CA HIS A 177 -2.81 -23.98 18.53
C HIS A 177 -1.51 -24.51 17.95
N SER A 178 -1.44 -24.76 16.66
CA SER A 178 -0.25 -25.40 16.10
C SER A 178 -0.06 -25.13 14.61
N LEU A 179 1.18 -25.15 14.17
CA LEU A 179 1.60 -24.89 12.79
C LEU A 179 2.72 -25.87 12.41
N MET A 180 2.63 -26.42 11.19
CA MET A 180 3.74 -27.12 10.54
C MET A 180 3.94 -26.53 9.15
N TYR A 181 5.18 -26.19 8.81
CA TYR A 181 5.51 -25.60 7.52
C TYR A 181 6.86 -26.10 6.98
N ILE A 182 7.04 -25.98 5.66
CA ILE A 182 8.26 -26.39 4.95
C ILE A 182 9.28 -25.26 5.00
N ASP A 183 10.57 -25.63 5.06
CA ASP A 183 11.68 -24.69 4.87
C ASP A 183 11.66 -24.12 3.44
N GLU A 184 12.02 -22.85 3.30
CA GLU A 184 12.01 -22.15 2.01
C GLU A 184 13.01 -22.72 0.99
N HIS A 185 14.16 -23.19 1.48
CA HIS A 185 15.27 -23.65 0.65
C HIS A 185 15.45 -25.17 0.66
N GLU A 186 15.03 -25.84 1.72
CA GLU A 186 15.24 -27.27 1.96
C GLU A 186 13.92 -28.05 1.94
N LYS A 187 13.48 -28.52 0.77
CA LYS A 187 12.21 -29.26 0.58
C LYS A 187 12.00 -30.50 1.47
N ARG A 188 13.00 -30.93 2.23
CA ARG A 188 12.94 -32.09 3.15
C ARG A 188 13.10 -31.69 4.60
N THR A 189 12.92 -30.40 4.90
CA THR A 189 13.02 -29.83 6.22
C THR A 189 11.69 -29.17 6.58
N TRP A 190 11.20 -29.47 7.76
CA TRP A 190 9.95 -28.90 8.29
C TRP A 190 10.20 -28.26 9.64
N TYR A 191 9.41 -27.26 9.91
CA TYR A 191 9.31 -26.63 11.20
C TYR A 191 7.94 -26.88 11.78
N THR A 192 7.90 -27.16 13.07
CA THR A 192 6.66 -27.29 13.84
C THR A 192 6.68 -26.31 15.00
N LEU A 193 5.53 -25.71 15.27
CA LEU A 193 5.32 -24.75 16.33
C LEU A 193 4.00 -25.04 17.02
N ASP A 194 4.01 -25.12 18.34
CA ASP A 194 2.81 -25.27 19.17
C ASP A 194 2.86 -24.28 20.35
N ASP A 195 2.04 -24.48 21.38
CA ASP A 195 1.97 -23.62 22.57
C ASP A 195 3.12 -23.82 23.57
N GLU A 196 3.93 -24.87 23.40
CA GLU A 196 5.06 -25.20 24.29
C GLU A 196 6.40 -25.10 23.57
N ARG A 197 6.48 -25.52 22.28
CA ARG A 197 7.75 -25.75 21.61
C ARG A 197 7.76 -25.39 20.13
N TRP A 198 8.96 -25.13 19.66
CA TRP A 198 9.35 -25.07 18.28
C TRP A 198 10.32 -26.22 17.99
N ALA A 199 10.17 -26.89 16.85
CA ALA A 199 11.07 -27.98 16.48
C ALA A 199 11.37 -27.98 14.98
N LYS A 200 12.60 -28.38 14.65
CA LYS A 200 13.09 -28.59 13.29
C LYS A 200 13.24 -30.07 13.01
N TRP A 201 12.67 -30.51 11.89
CA TRP A 201 12.63 -31.89 11.44
C TRP A 201 13.27 -32.02 10.08
N THR A 202 14.01 -33.11 9.82
CA THR A 202 14.53 -33.43 8.49
C THR A 202 14.20 -34.85 8.10
N GLN A 203 14.07 -35.06 6.77
CA GLN A 203 13.85 -36.37 6.20
C GLN A 203 15.12 -36.88 5.51
N ASP A 204 15.56 -38.08 5.87
CA ASP A 204 16.66 -38.72 5.22
C ASP A 204 16.30 -39.22 3.80
N ARG A 205 17.30 -39.73 3.05
CA ARG A 205 17.07 -40.27 1.71
C ARG A 205 16.19 -41.53 1.69
N ARG A 206 15.97 -42.17 2.86
CA ARG A 206 15.14 -43.37 3.01
C ARG A 206 13.71 -43.05 3.38
N GLY A 207 13.41 -41.76 3.59
CA GLY A 207 12.08 -41.30 3.96
C GLY A 207 11.81 -41.22 5.48
N ASN A 208 12.82 -41.48 6.31
CA ASN A 208 12.64 -41.38 7.78
C ASN A 208 12.76 -39.94 8.22
N VAL A 209 11.80 -39.46 9.01
CA VAL A 209 11.79 -38.13 9.61
C VAL A 209 12.47 -38.20 10.97
N THR A 210 13.41 -37.30 11.22
CA THR A 210 14.17 -37.19 12.47
C THR A 210 14.12 -35.78 13.01
N LEU A 211 14.01 -35.65 14.33
CA LEU A 211 14.13 -34.39 15.04
C LEU A 211 15.59 -33.93 15.01
N VAL A 212 15.83 -32.73 14.52
CA VAL A 212 17.17 -32.11 14.45
C VAL A 212 17.40 -31.17 15.62
N GLU A 213 16.40 -30.35 15.91
CA GLU A 213 16.47 -29.32 16.93
C GLU A 213 15.10 -29.13 17.59
N GLU A 214 15.08 -28.89 18.88
CA GLU A 214 13.89 -28.59 19.66
C GLU A 214 14.19 -27.46 20.63
N ARG A 215 13.26 -26.52 20.74
CA ARG A 215 13.36 -25.40 21.69
C ARG A 215 12.03 -25.20 22.40
N LEU A 216 12.05 -25.21 23.73
CA LEU A 216 10.90 -24.83 24.54
C LEU A 216 10.87 -23.31 24.67
N HIS A 217 9.76 -22.67 24.29
CA HIS A 217 9.67 -21.21 24.35
C HIS A 217 9.03 -20.68 25.64
N GLY A 218 8.36 -21.52 26.43
CA GLY A 218 7.84 -21.17 27.75
C GLY A 218 6.76 -20.09 27.79
N LEU A 219 6.15 -19.76 26.65
CA LEU A 219 5.12 -18.71 26.58
C LEU A 219 3.77 -19.17 27.11
N GLY A 220 3.48 -20.49 27.02
CA GLY A 220 2.19 -21.08 27.37
C GLY A 220 1.05 -20.64 26.45
N ILE A 221 1.36 -20.08 25.29
CA ILE A 221 0.43 -19.71 24.23
C ILE A 221 1.11 -19.96 22.88
N PHE A 222 0.32 -20.21 21.86
CA PHE A 222 0.78 -20.35 20.48
C PHE A 222 1.24 -18.98 19.94
N PRO A 223 2.53 -18.81 19.59
CA PRO A 223 3.08 -17.50 19.21
C PRO A 223 2.90 -17.20 17.72
N ALA A 224 1.75 -17.54 17.14
CA ALA A 224 1.45 -17.27 15.76
C ALA A 224 -0.06 -17.05 15.56
N PHE A 225 -0.42 -16.43 14.44
CA PHE A 225 -1.80 -16.18 14.05
C PHE A 225 -1.92 -16.00 12.54
N THR A 226 -3.10 -16.29 11.96
CA THR A 226 -3.42 -16.05 10.56
C THR A 226 -3.53 -14.56 10.29
N LEU A 227 -3.00 -14.09 9.15
CA LEU A 227 -3.06 -12.67 8.75
C LEU A 227 -4.51 -12.20 8.66
N GLY A 228 -5.39 -13.00 8.05
CA GLY A 228 -6.80 -12.70 7.93
C GLY A 228 -7.14 -11.87 6.69
N GLY A 229 -8.41 -11.58 6.55
CA GLY A 229 -8.99 -10.88 5.41
C GLY A 229 -10.51 -10.91 5.51
N ILE A 230 -11.18 -11.16 4.39
CA ILE A 230 -12.62 -11.46 4.39
C ILE A 230 -12.76 -12.94 4.70
N VAL A 231 -13.60 -13.28 5.68
CA VAL A 231 -13.89 -14.69 6.01
C VAL A 231 -14.69 -15.29 4.86
N GLU A 232 -14.15 -16.31 4.22
CA GLU A 232 -14.82 -17.06 3.16
C GLU A 232 -15.55 -18.28 3.74
N GLU A 233 -14.86 -19.03 4.58
CA GLU A 233 -15.43 -20.21 5.24
C GLU A 233 -14.94 -20.32 6.68
N GLU A 234 -15.78 -20.87 7.56
CA GLU A 234 -15.42 -21.14 8.95
C GLU A 234 -15.45 -22.65 9.18
N GLU A 235 -14.28 -23.22 9.40
CA GLU A 235 -14.07 -24.64 9.66
C GLU A 235 -13.69 -24.91 11.12
N GLU A 236 -13.71 -26.20 11.53
CA GLU A 236 -13.29 -26.59 12.87
C GLU A 236 -11.80 -26.32 13.18
N LEU A 237 -10.93 -26.33 12.17
CA LEU A 237 -9.50 -26.07 12.35
C LEU A 237 -9.15 -24.58 12.33
N GLY A 238 -10.04 -23.75 11.84
CA GLY A 238 -9.84 -22.31 11.69
C GLY A 238 -10.72 -21.74 10.60
N ARG A 239 -10.40 -20.52 10.22
CA ARG A 239 -11.10 -19.79 9.17
C ARG A 239 -10.28 -19.76 7.92
N GLU A 240 -10.93 -19.91 6.78
CA GLU A 240 -10.37 -19.56 5.49
C GLU A 240 -10.72 -18.12 5.14
N TYR A 241 -9.73 -17.41 4.63
CA TYR A 241 -9.83 -15.99 4.33
C TYR A 241 -9.57 -15.73 2.86
N GLU A 242 -10.30 -14.78 2.35
CA GLU A 242 -10.15 -14.25 1.01
C GLU A 242 -9.47 -12.87 1.05
N SER A 243 -8.57 -12.63 0.10
CA SER A 243 -7.97 -11.29 -0.05
C SER A 243 -9.01 -10.25 -0.41
N ARG A 244 -8.94 -9.08 0.22
CA ARG A 244 -9.82 -7.94 -0.11
C ARG A 244 -9.64 -7.42 -1.54
N LEU A 245 -8.57 -7.83 -2.24
CA LEU A 245 -8.33 -7.44 -3.62
C LEU A 245 -8.69 -8.53 -4.65
N LYS A 246 -9.25 -9.66 -4.22
CA LYS A 246 -9.61 -10.79 -5.11
C LYS A 246 -10.45 -10.35 -6.31
N ALA A 247 -11.42 -9.50 -6.08
CA ALA A 247 -12.36 -9.06 -7.11
C ALA A 247 -11.71 -8.41 -8.35
N MET A 248 -10.47 -7.92 -8.23
CA MET A 248 -9.76 -7.32 -9.37
C MET A 248 -9.08 -8.35 -10.28
N LEU A 249 -8.74 -9.55 -9.78
CA LEU A 249 -7.96 -10.55 -10.50
C LEU A 249 -8.59 -11.03 -11.81
N PRO A 250 -9.88 -11.41 -11.88
CA PRO A 250 -10.49 -11.87 -13.11
C PRO A 250 -10.39 -10.84 -14.26
N TRP A 251 -10.51 -9.56 -13.92
CA TRP A 251 -10.39 -8.47 -14.90
C TRP A 251 -8.97 -8.29 -15.41
N LEU A 252 -7.98 -8.43 -14.53
CA LEU A 252 -6.57 -8.35 -14.91
C LEU A 252 -6.13 -9.59 -15.70
N ASN A 253 -6.67 -10.77 -15.39
CA ASN A 253 -6.44 -11.97 -16.18
C ASN A 253 -6.91 -11.79 -17.63
N VAL A 254 -8.13 -11.31 -17.83
CA VAL A 254 -8.67 -11.02 -19.17
C VAL A 254 -7.84 -9.94 -19.86
N ALA A 255 -7.50 -8.87 -19.17
CA ALA A 255 -6.66 -7.81 -19.72
C ALA A 255 -5.29 -8.33 -20.17
N THR A 256 -4.66 -9.23 -19.41
CA THR A 256 -3.37 -9.85 -19.75
C THR A 256 -3.45 -10.67 -21.02
N ILE A 257 -4.52 -11.47 -21.16
CA ILE A 257 -4.75 -12.29 -22.36
C ILE A 257 -4.93 -11.39 -23.58
N GLU A 258 -5.84 -10.41 -23.49
CA GLU A 258 -6.14 -9.49 -24.58
C GLU A 258 -4.93 -8.61 -24.96
N PHE A 259 -4.13 -8.19 -23.98
CA PHE A 259 -2.90 -7.43 -24.24
C PHE A 259 -1.85 -8.25 -24.99
N SER A 260 -1.67 -9.54 -24.62
CA SER A 260 -0.77 -10.44 -25.35
C SER A 260 -1.21 -10.63 -26.81
N ASP A 261 -2.52 -10.78 -27.02
CA ASP A 261 -3.08 -10.94 -28.38
C ASP A 261 -2.93 -9.64 -29.20
N LEU A 262 -3.22 -8.50 -28.62
CA LEU A 262 -3.05 -7.19 -29.27
C LEU A 262 -1.59 -6.93 -29.66
N ARG A 263 -0.64 -7.26 -28.77
CA ARG A 263 0.79 -7.09 -29.03
C ARG A 263 1.26 -7.96 -30.20
N ALA A 264 0.82 -9.21 -30.24
CA ALA A 264 1.10 -10.11 -31.36
C ALA A 264 0.47 -9.59 -32.66
N GLU A 265 -0.80 -9.16 -32.64
CA GLU A 265 -1.50 -8.58 -33.78
C GLU A 265 -0.80 -7.33 -34.32
N ILE A 266 -0.43 -6.40 -33.44
CA ILE A 266 0.30 -5.19 -33.82
C ILE A 266 1.63 -5.56 -34.47
N THR A 267 2.44 -6.44 -33.85
CA THR A 267 3.76 -6.81 -34.38
C THR A 267 3.67 -7.51 -35.71
N MET A 268 2.73 -8.44 -35.87
CA MET A 268 2.55 -9.18 -37.12
C MET A 268 1.95 -8.33 -38.23
N HIS A 269 1.26 -7.28 -37.86
CA HIS A 269 0.42 -6.53 -38.77
C HIS A 269 0.70 -5.03 -38.86
N ILE A 270 1.63 -4.48 -38.09
CA ILE A 270 1.96 -3.04 -38.14
C ILE A 270 2.51 -2.62 -39.49
N HIS A 271 3.20 -3.52 -40.17
CA HIS A 271 3.70 -3.29 -41.51
C HIS A 271 2.67 -3.73 -42.53
N SER A 272 2.23 -2.83 -43.38
CA SER A 272 1.37 -3.15 -44.50
C SER A 272 2.02 -4.20 -45.40
N LYS A 273 1.29 -5.28 -45.71
CA LYS A 273 1.79 -6.26 -46.66
C LYS A 273 1.70 -5.70 -48.05
N GLU A 274 2.85 -5.59 -48.71
CA GLU A 274 2.94 -5.24 -50.13
C GLU A 274 2.50 -6.45 -50.95
N TRP A 275 1.74 -6.21 -51.96
CA TRP A 275 1.43 -7.16 -53.01
C TRP A 275 1.75 -6.52 -54.37
N ALA A 276 2.34 -7.28 -55.22
CA ALA A 276 2.66 -6.86 -56.60
C ALA A 276 2.45 -8.04 -57.56
N TYR A 277 2.11 -7.71 -58.80
CA TYR A 277 2.10 -8.77 -59.83
C TYR A 277 3.52 -9.20 -60.10
N GLN A 278 3.71 -10.51 -60.20
CA GLN A 278 5.00 -11.14 -60.39
C GLN A 278 5.34 -11.20 -61.89
N ASP A 279 5.88 -10.10 -62.40
CA ASP A 279 6.12 -9.97 -63.85
C ASP A 279 7.58 -10.22 -64.27
N GLU A 280 8.55 -10.14 -63.38
CA GLU A 280 9.94 -10.23 -63.75
C GLU A 280 10.67 -11.38 -63.06
N GLN A 281 10.95 -12.39 -63.85
CA GLN A 281 11.88 -13.44 -63.41
C GLN A 281 13.28 -12.86 -63.28
N CYS A 282 14.03 -13.32 -62.25
CA CYS A 282 15.40 -12.91 -62.08
C CYS A 282 16.24 -13.31 -63.31
N PRO A 283 16.86 -12.37 -64.03
CA PRO A 283 17.59 -12.68 -65.24
C PRO A 283 18.79 -13.60 -65.04
N GLN A 284 19.27 -13.74 -63.80
CA GLN A 284 20.40 -14.54 -63.44
C GLN A 284 20.04 -16.01 -63.18
N CYS A 285 18.92 -16.28 -62.52
CA CYS A 285 18.50 -17.65 -62.19
C CYS A 285 17.26 -18.07 -62.98
N MET A 286 16.76 -17.26 -63.90
CA MET A 286 15.61 -17.59 -64.78
C MET A 286 14.38 -18.06 -63.99
N GLY A 287 14.10 -17.44 -62.84
CA GLY A 287 12.92 -17.78 -62.02
C GLY A 287 13.13 -18.93 -61.03
N VAL A 288 14.26 -19.60 -61.01
CA VAL A 288 14.48 -20.83 -60.19
C VAL A 288 14.93 -20.54 -58.75
N GLY A 289 15.44 -19.32 -58.49
CA GLY A 289 15.87 -18.90 -57.17
C GLY A 289 17.27 -19.39 -56.75
N TYR A 290 17.88 -20.30 -57.47
CA TYR A 290 19.23 -20.82 -57.27
C TYR A 290 20.01 -20.92 -58.57
N ILE A 291 21.33 -20.99 -58.48
CA ILE A 291 22.25 -21.29 -59.57
C ILE A 291 23.04 -22.56 -59.23
N LEU A 292 23.33 -23.34 -60.25
CA LEU A 292 24.19 -24.53 -60.08
C LEU A 292 25.67 -24.11 -60.16
N ARG A 293 26.39 -24.31 -59.09
CA ARG A 293 27.85 -24.24 -59.05
C ARG A 293 28.40 -25.61 -58.66
N GLU A 294 29.27 -26.16 -59.48
CA GLU A 294 29.92 -27.47 -59.20
C GLU A 294 28.92 -28.57 -58.83
N ASN A 295 27.76 -28.62 -59.46
CA ASN A 295 26.62 -29.53 -59.19
C ASN A 295 25.87 -29.30 -57.86
N GLU A 296 26.18 -28.24 -57.10
CA GLU A 296 25.43 -27.86 -55.91
C GLU A 296 24.47 -26.68 -56.19
N LYS A 297 23.28 -26.73 -55.58
CA LYS A 297 22.31 -25.62 -55.64
C LYS A 297 22.72 -24.53 -54.67
N VAL A 298 23.22 -23.41 -55.17
CA VAL A 298 23.58 -22.24 -54.39
C VAL A 298 22.52 -21.16 -54.59
N PRO A 299 22.08 -20.44 -53.56
CA PRO A 299 21.16 -19.31 -53.71
C PRO A 299 21.66 -18.34 -54.78
N CYS A 300 20.71 -17.78 -55.54
CA CYS A 300 21.04 -16.80 -56.61
C CYS A 300 21.84 -15.65 -56.04
N THR A 301 22.95 -15.31 -56.69
CA THR A 301 23.87 -14.23 -56.25
C THR A 301 23.39 -12.84 -56.61
N ASN A 302 22.29 -12.70 -57.34
CA ASN A 302 21.68 -11.40 -57.58
C ASN A 302 21.04 -10.89 -56.29
N SER A 303 21.53 -9.75 -55.81
CA SER A 303 21.03 -9.11 -54.57
C SER A 303 19.55 -8.75 -54.59
N ARG A 304 18.97 -8.62 -55.74
CA ARG A 304 17.55 -8.38 -55.94
C ARG A 304 16.70 -9.65 -56.09
N CYS A 305 17.30 -10.80 -56.17
CA CYS A 305 16.59 -12.06 -56.31
C CYS A 305 15.97 -12.50 -54.99
N LYS A 306 14.65 -12.56 -54.96
CA LYS A 306 13.88 -13.16 -53.85
C LYS A 306 13.18 -14.43 -54.35
N GLY A 307 13.85 -15.57 -54.17
CA GLY A 307 13.28 -16.89 -54.57
C GLY A 307 13.04 -17.09 -56.07
N GLY A 308 13.79 -16.39 -56.95
CA GLY A 308 13.65 -16.48 -58.39
C GLY A 308 13.09 -15.24 -59.07
N TYR A 309 12.57 -14.31 -58.33
CA TYR A 309 11.95 -13.12 -58.87
C TYR A 309 12.67 -11.86 -58.34
N VAL A 310 12.56 -10.76 -59.11
CA VAL A 310 13.19 -9.49 -58.73
C VAL A 310 12.37 -8.83 -57.65
N GLY A 311 12.95 -8.62 -56.47
CA GLY A 311 12.33 -7.87 -55.37
C GLY A 311 12.49 -6.35 -55.57
N HIS A 312 11.40 -5.61 -55.36
CA HIS A 312 11.42 -4.15 -55.42
C HIS A 312 11.77 -3.53 -54.07
N SER A 313 12.53 -2.43 -54.12
CA SER A 313 12.82 -1.62 -52.95
C SER A 313 11.73 -0.58 -52.69
N PRO A 314 11.41 -0.22 -51.44
CA PRO A 314 10.47 0.90 -51.18
C PRO A 314 10.91 2.24 -51.75
N TYR A 315 12.20 2.35 -52.11
CA TYR A 315 12.77 3.57 -52.72
C TYR A 315 12.86 3.50 -54.23
N GLU A 316 12.31 2.46 -54.86
CA GLU A 316 12.34 2.28 -56.32
C GLU A 316 11.08 2.83 -56.98
N ILE A 317 11.24 3.56 -58.10
CA ILE A 317 10.11 3.97 -58.91
C ILE A 317 9.66 2.79 -59.76
N ILE A 318 8.49 2.26 -59.49
CA ILE A 318 7.90 1.19 -60.29
C ILE A 318 7.42 1.81 -61.62
N ARG A 319 8.10 1.45 -62.70
CA ARG A 319 7.68 1.84 -64.07
C ARG A 319 6.65 0.86 -64.58
N VAL A 320 5.41 1.29 -64.61
CA VAL A 320 4.32 0.53 -65.20
C VAL A 320 4.41 0.64 -66.73
N ARG A 321 4.51 -0.50 -67.41
CA ARG A 321 4.33 -0.50 -68.88
C ARG A 321 2.87 -0.22 -69.19
N PRO A 322 2.57 0.72 -70.12
CA PRO A 322 1.21 0.88 -70.57
C PRO A 322 0.71 -0.46 -71.14
N ALA A 323 -0.52 -0.83 -70.82
CA ALA A 323 -1.13 -2.05 -71.33
C ALA A 323 -1.07 -2.05 -72.82
N VAL A 324 -0.24 -2.92 -73.40
CA VAL A 324 -0.27 -3.20 -74.82
C VAL A 324 -1.50 -4.09 -75.04
N THR A 325 -2.55 -3.52 -75.60
CA THR A 325 -3.73 -4.25 -75.94
C THR A 325 -3.44 -5.17 -77.15
N ASN A 326 -2.98 -6.35 -76.88
CA ASN A 326 -3.18 -7.44 -77.86
C ASN A 326 -4.66 -7.84 -77.76
N MET A 327 -5.32 -7.88 -78.89
CA MET A 327 -6.74 -8.27 -78.99
C MET A 327 -6.90 -9.65 -78.26
N GLY A 328 -7.57 -9.66 -77.11
CA GLY A 328 -7.91 -10.88 -76.38
C GLY A 328 -7.36 -10.99 -74.93
N GLU A 329 -6.44 -10.17 -74.47
CA GLU A 329 -5.99 -10.18 -73.09
C GLU A 329 -6.64 -9.05 -72.27
N ALA A 330 -7.14 -9.41 -71.10
CA ALA A 330 -7.67 -8.41 -70.17
C ALA A 330 -6.52 -7.47 -69.75
N PRO A 331 -6.72 -6.15 -69.75
CA PRO A 331 -5.69 -5.21 -69.33
C PRO A 331 -5.28 -5.50 -67.89
N ALA A 332 -3.97 -5.50 -67.67
CA ALA A 332 -3.45 -5.66 -66.29
C ALA A 332 -4.06 -4.58 -65.40
N PRO A 333 -4.53 -4.93 -64.21
CA PRO A 333 -5.14 -3.96 -63.31
C PRO A 333 -4.13 -2.88 -62.92
N ILE A 334 -4.55 -1.66 -62.89
CA ILE A 334 -3.79 -0.50 -62.46
C ILE A 334 -4.35 -0.08 -61.09
N PRO A 335 -3.52 0.01 -60.05
CA PRO A 335 -2.04 -0.11 -60.00
C PRO A 335 -1.55 -1.58 -60.02
N PRO A 336 -0.30 -1.80 -60.50
CA PRO A 336 0.27 -3.14 -60.62
C PRO A 336 0.68 -3.78 -59.28
N GLY A 337 0.51 -3.07 -58.22
CA GLY A 337 0.75 -3.47 -56.86
C GLY A 337 0.04 -2.55 -55.89
N GLY A 338 0.06 -2.89 -54.65
CA GLY A 338 -0.54 -2.09 -53.60
C GLY A 338 -0.20 -2.64 -52.20
N TYR A 339 -0.74 -1.99 -51.21
CA TYR A 339 -0.64 -2.44 -49.83
C TYR A 339 -2.00 -2.95 -49.36
N ILE A 340 -1.98 -4.09 -48.70
CA ILE A 340 -3.15 -4.57 -47.96
C ILE A 340 -3.29 -3.68 -46.74
N GLN A 341 -4.26 -2.78 -46.79
CA GLN A 341 -4.56 -1.92 -45.65
C GLN A 341 -5.11 -2.75 -44.49
N LYS A 342 -4.67 -2.40 -43.32
CA LYS A 342 -5.10 -3.03 -42.10
C LYS A 342 -6.31 -2.35 -41.50
N GLN A 343 -7.10 -3.15 -40.81
CA GLN A 343 -8.24 -2.63 -40.04
C GLN A 343 -7.72 -2.13 -38.69
N THR A 344 -7.15 -0.93 -38.67
CA THR A 344 -6.62 -0.30 -37.44
C THR A 344 -7.71 -0.08 -36.38
N GLU A 345 -8.98 -0.01 -36.80
CA GLU A 345 -10.13 0.11 -35.88
C GLU A 345 -10.27 -1.07 -34.92
N ILE A 346 -9.96 -2.30 -35.37
CA ILE A 346 -10.02 -3.48 -34.49
C ILE A 346 -8.93 -3.40 -33.40
N ALA A 347 -7.71 -3.02 -33.77
CA ALA A 347 -6.61 -2.84 -32.81
C ALA A 347 -6.92 -1.73 -31.80
N ARG A 348 -7.55 -0.63 -32.25
CA ARG A 348 -8.01 0.44 -31.36
C ARG A 348 -9.08 -0.06 -30.40
N LEU A 349 -10.07 -0.79 -30.89
CA LEU A 349 -11.13 -1.37 -30.06
C LEU A 349 -10.56 -2.32 -29.00
N GLN A 350 -9.58 -3.15 -29.37
CA GLN A 350 -8.90 -4.04 -28.41
C GLN A 350 -8.15 -3.25 -27.34
N ALA A 351 -7.42 -2.18 -27.73
CA ALA A 351 -6.74 -1.31 -26.76
C ALA A 351 -7.74 -0.65 -25.79
N GLU A 352 -8.85 -0.12 -26.30
CA GLU A 352 -9.92 0.47 -25.47
C GLU A 352 -10.55 -0.56 -24.53
N ARG A 353 -10.70 -1.81 -24.96
CA ARG A 353 -11.20 -2.90 -24.09
C ARG A 353 -10.21 -3.24 -22.98
N ILE A 354 -8.92 -3.30 -23.27
CA ILE A 354 -7.87 -3.55 -22.27
C ILE A 354 -7.90 -2.46 -21.19
N ASP A 355 -7.99 -1.19 -21.60
CA ASP A 355 -8.10 -0.07 -20.66
C ASP A 355 -9.41 -0.15 -19.86
N ALA A 356 -10.52 -0.55 -20.49
CA ALA A 356 -11.78 -0.78 -19.78
C ALA A 356 -11.68 -1.92 -18.74
N HIS A 357 -10.93 -2.99 -19.02
CA HIS A 357 -10.70 -4.06 -18.05
C HIS A 357 -9.82 -3.61 -16.89
N ARG A 358 -8.79 -2.82 -17.14
CA ARG A 358 -7.98 -2.20 -16.07
C ARG A 358 -8.84 -1.31 -15.17
N TYR A 359 -9.66 -0.46 -15.76
CA TYR A 359 -10.60 0.38 -15.01
C TYR A 359 -11.57 -0.47 -14.18
N ARG A 360 -12.16 -1.53 -14.75
CA ARG A 360 -13.06 -2.44 -14.03
C ARG A 360 -12.37 -3.19 -12.90
N ALA A 361 -11.11 -3.57 -13.07
CA ALA A 361 -10.30 -4.17 -12.01
C ALA A 361 -10.20 -3.25 -10.79
N LEU A 362 -9.89 -1.97 -11.02
CA LEU A 362 -9.82 -0.98 -9.94
C LEU A 362 -11.21 -0.64 -9.37
N ALA A 363 -12.23 -0.57 -10.21
CA ALA A 363 -13.60 -0.34 -9.77
C ALA A 363 -14.14 -1.48 -8.88
N ALA A 364 -13.74 -2.73 -9.17
CA ALA A 364 -14.13 -3.89 -8.37
C ALA A 364 -13.64 -3.85 -6.91
N ILE A 365 -12.62 -3.03 -6.64
CA ILE A 365 -12.06 -2.80 -5.30
C ILE A 365 -12.25 -1.35 -4.82
N ASN A 366 -13.15 -0.59 -5.44
CA ASN A 366 -13.45 0.81 -5.15
C ASN A 366 -12.23 1.76 -5.24
N MET A 367 -11.29 1.46 -6.14
CA MET A 367 -10.07 2.27 -6.37
C MET A 367 -9.98 2.84 -7.80
N GLN A 368 -11.11 3.02 -8.49
CA GLN A 368 -11.17 3.58 -9.84
C GLN A 368 -10.55 4.98 -9.95
N PHE A 369 -10.48 5.72 -8.87
CA PHE A 369 -9.84 7.04 -8.83
C PHE A 369 -8.34 7.02 -9.18
N LEU A 370 -7.68 5.85 -9.13
CA LEU A 370 -6.28 5.71 -9.52
C LEU A 370 -6.06 5.83 -11.04
N GLU A 371 -7.09 5.64 -11.84
CA GLU A 371 -7.04 5.78 -13.31
C GLU A 371 -7.93 6.90 -13.86
N GLN A 372 -8.67 7.60 -13.01
CA GLN A 372 -9.50 8.70 -13.48
C GLN A 372 -8.63 9.82 -14.06
N VAL A 373 -8.80 10.08 -15.34
CA VAL A 373 -8.42 11.36 -15.94
C VAL A 373 -9.26 12.43 -15.25
N PRO A 374 -8.70 13.61 -14.91
CA PRO A 374 -9.46 14.67 -14.27
C PRO A 374 -10.56 15.19 -15.20
N THR A 375 -11.67 14.48 -15.25
CA THR A 375 -12.90 14.94 -15.89
C THR A 375 -13.67 15.80 -14.91
N ALA A 376 -14.42 16.77 -15.40
CA ALA A 376 -15.28 17.63 -14.58
C ALA A 376 -16.42 16.78 -13.99
N GLN A 377 -16.16 16.12 -12.86
CA GLN A 377 -17.19 15.44 -12.07
C GLN A 377 -17.90 16.43 -11.17
N SER A 378 -19.20 16.20 -10.91
CA SER A 378 -19.94 16.96 -9.92
C SER A 378 -19.37 16.74 -8.52
N GLY A 379 -19.46 17.73 -7.63
CA GLY A 379 -19.01 17.60 -6.24
C GLY A 379 -19.62 16.41 -5.50
N VAL A 380 -20.90 16.10 -5.82
CA VAL A 380 -21.62 14.94 -5.22
C VAL A 380 -21.02 13.61 -5.70
N ALA A 381 -20.71 13.45 -6.99
CA ALA A 381 -20.08 12.22 -7.50
C ALA A 381 -18.71 11.97 -6.86
N LYS A 382 -17.91 13.03 -6.69
CA LYS A 382 -16.61 12.94 -5.99
C LYS A 382 -16.75 12.56 -4.51
N ALA A 383 -17.81 13.00 -3.84
CA ALA A 383 -18.07 12.63 -2.46
C ALA A 383 -18.39 11.13 -2.33
N TYR A 384 -19.23 10.58 -3.22
CA TYR A 384 -19.54 9.15 -3.21
C TYR A 384 -18.31 8.28 -3.50
N ASP A 385 -17.53 8.60 -4.52
CA ASP A 385 -16.28 7.87 -4.84
C ASP A 385 -15.30 7.87 -3.64
N ARG A 386 -15.26 8.98 -2.91
CA ARG A 386 -14.44 9.14 -1.70
C ARG A 386 -14.93 8.26 -0.56
N ASP A 387 -16.23 8.23 -0.31
CA ASP A 387 -16.81 7.42 0.77
C ASP A 387 -16.60 5.91 0.50
N GLU A 388 -16.74 5.45 -0.73
CA GLU A 388 -16.47 4.05 -1.11
C GLU A 388 -14.99 3.70 -0.91
N THR A 389 -14.08 4.60 -1.31
CA THR A 389 -12.64 4.44 -1.10
C THR A 389 -12.30 4.37 0.39
N ASN A 390 -12.89 5.25 1.20
CA ASN A 390 -12.69 5.26 2.65
C ASN A 390 -13.18 3.94 3.30
N ASN A 391 -14.30 3.38 2.85
CA ASN A 391 -14.79 2.09 3.33
C ASN A 391 -13.81 0.95 3.03
N THR A 392 -13.24 0.91 1.83
CA THR A 392 -12.22 -0.09 1.47
C THR A 392 -10.95 0.08 2.31
N PHE A 393 -10.47 1.31 2.49
CA PHE A 393 -9.31 1.60 3.33
C PHE A 393 -9.57 1.26 4.79
N TYR A 394 -10.77 1.54 5.31
CA TYR A 394 -11.14 1.24 6.68
C TYR A 394 -11.06 -0.27 6.98
N GLY A 395 -11.55 -1.11 6.06
CA GLY A 395 -11.44 -2.56 6.20
C GLY A 395 -10.00 -3.03 6.31
N ILE A 396 -9.13 -2.60 5.39
CA ILE A 396 -7.71 -2.96 5.38
C ILE A 396 -6.97 -2.38 6.60
N ALA A 397 -7.26 -1.13 6.96
CA ALA A 397 -6.68 -0.48 8.13
C ALA A 397 -7.04 -1.18 9.44
N THR A 398 -8.29 -1.67 9.56
CA THR A 398 -8.76 -2.42 10.73
C THR A 398 -8.05 -3.78 10.82
N ASP A 399 -7.89 -4.49 9.71
CA ASP A 399 -7.17 -5.77 9.71
C ASP A 399 -5.69 -5.57 10.09
N LEU A 400 -5.02 -4.56 9.52
CA LEU A 400 -3.64 -4.21 9.90
C LEU A 400 -3.52 -3.78 11.36
N ALA A 401 -4.51 -3.04 11.88
CA ALA A 401 -4.57 -2.66 13.28
C ALA A 401 -4.61 -3.89 14.18
N GLN A 402 -5.48 -4.86 13.89
CA GLN A 402 -5.57 -6.12 14.63
C GLN A 402 -4.28 -6.94 14.55
N ILE A 403 -3.64 -6.99 13.38
CA ILE A 403 -2.34 -7.65 13.21
C ILE A 403 -1.29 -6.99 14.11
N MET A 404 -1.19 -5.66 14.11
CA MET A 404 -0.24 -4.93 14.94
C MET A 404 -0.50 -5.14 16.44
N GLU A 405 -1.75 -5.15 16.87
CA GLU A 405 -2.12 -5.40 18.26
C GLU A 405 -1.77 -6.84 18.70
N LYS A 406 -2.02 -7.85 17.85
CA LYS A 406 -1.61 -9.23 18.10
C LYS A 406 -0.09 -9.36 18.21
N ILE A 407 0.65 -8.72 17.30
CA ILE A 407 2.12 -8.71 17.36
C ILE A 407 2.61 -8.04 18.65
N ALA A 408 2.05 -6.88 18.99
CA ALA A 408 2.43 -6.15 20.20
C ALA A 408 2.21 -6.99 21.47
N TYR A 409 1.08 -7.73 21.53
CA TYR A 409 0.80 -8.64 22.62
C TYR A 409 1.79 -9.81 22.68
N LEU A 410 2.11 -10.46 21.57
CA LEU A 410 3.09 -11.54 21.51
C LEU A 410 4.49 -11.05 21.87
N VAL A 411 4.87 -9.85 21.42
CA VAL A 411 6.13 -9.20 21.82
C VAL A 411 6.16 -8.94 23.33
N ALA A 412 5.08 -8.41 23.90
CA ALA A 412 4.99 -8.19 25.34
C ALA A 412 5.09 -9.52 26.11
N LYS A 413 4.46 -10.57 25.62
CA LYS A 413 4.51 -11.91 26.19
C LYS A 413 5.94 -12.49 26.20
N TRP A 414 6.65 -12.38 25.09
CA TRP A 414 8.06 -12.77 24.99
C TRP A 414 8.96 -11.99 25.95
N ARG A 415 8.81 -10.67 26.01
CA ARG A 415 9.72 -9.81 26.79
C ARG A 415 9.43 -9.81 28.28
N TYR A 416 8.15 -9.86 28.65
CA TYR A 416 7.73 -9.60 30.04
C TYR A 416 6.84 -10.68 30.64
N GLY A 417 6.59 -11.79 29.94
CA GLY A 417 5.71 -12.87 30.41
C GLY A 417 6.17 -13.55 31.71
N MET A 418 7.47 -13.46 32.05
CA MET A 418 7.99 -13.91 33.33
C MET A 418 7.80 -12.89 34.47
N ILE A 419 7.53 -11.63 34.16
CA ILE A 419 7.48 -10.50 35.10
C ILE A 419 6.04 -10.13 35.44
N TYR A 420 5.16 -10.21 34.47
CA TYR A 420 3.77 -9.79 34.57
C TYR A 420 2.79 -10.88 34.12
N ASP A 421 1.60 -10.86 34.70
CA ASP A 421 0.48 -11.70 34.30
C ASP A 421 -0.16 -11.23 32.98
N ASP A 422 -0.97 -12.07 32.39
CA ASP A 422 -1.57 -11.87 31.09
C ASP A 422 -2.46 -10.61 31.01
N ALA A 423 -3.20 -10.31 32.09
CA ALA A 423 -4.05 -9.13 32.18
C ALA A 423 -3.21 -7.84 32.12
N THR A 424 -2.09 -7.81 32.85
CA THR A 424 -1.15 -6.68 32.85
C THR A 424 -0.45 -6.54 31.49
N LEU A 425 -0.07 -7.65 30.86
CA LEU A 425 0.54 -7.63 29.52
C LEU A 425 -0.41 -7.06 28.47
N ARG A 426 -1.69 -7.43 28.51
CA ARG A 426 -2.71 -6.84 27.63
C ARG A 426 -2.93 -5.35 27.89
N ALA A 427 -2.93 -4.95 29.17
CA ALA A 427 -3.06 -3.54 29.55
C ALA A 427 -1.85 -2.68 29.13
N MET A 428 -0.68 -3.29 28.91
CA MET A 428 0.56 -2.65 28.46
C MET A 428 0.58 -2.42 26.94
N CYS A 429 -0.18 -3.21 26.19
CA CYS A 429 -0.17 -3.16 24.72
C CYS A 429 -0.82 -1.88 24.19
N PRO A 430 -0.33 -1.36 23.06
CA PRO A 430 -0.99 -0.26 22.39
C PRO A 430 -2.33 -0.69 21.76
N ILE A 431 -3.23 0.28 21.63
CA ILE A 431 -4.45 0.16 20.83
C ILE A 431 -4.25 0.95 19.56
N CYS A 432 -4.53 0.36 18.41
CA CYS A 432 -4.48 1.05 17.15
C CYS A 432 -5.77 1.84 16.91
N VAL A 433 -5.63 3.15 16.79
CA VAL A 433 -6.75 4.03 16.44
C VAL A 433 -6.89 4.04 14.93
N VAL A 434 -8.09 3.68 14.43
CA VAL A 434 -8.41 3.67 13.00
C VAL A 434 -9.40 4.80 12.72
N PRO A 435 -9.05 5.77 11.85
CA PRO A 435 -9.96 6.86 11.50
C PRO A 435 -11.01 6.40 10.48
N ASN A 436 -12.15 7.07 10.43
CA ASN A 436 -13.16 6.81 9.41
C ASN A 436 -12.84 7.48 8.05
N ASN A 437 -11.89 8.40 8.02
CA ASN A 437 -11.49 9.13 6.82
C ASN A 437 -9.97 9.05 6.64
N PHE A 438 -9.53 8.60 5.47
CA PHE A 438 -8.12 8.42 5.11
C PHE A 438 -7.60 9.49 4.15
N ASP A 439 -8.34 10.58 3.99
CA ASP A 439 -7.87 11.68 3.15
C ASP A 439 -6.64 12.34 3.76
N ILE A 440 -5.62 12.48 2.95
CA ILE A 440 -4.53 13.39 3.24
C ILE A 440 -5.00 14.78 2.82
N VAL A 441 -5.76 15.42 3.70
CA VAL A 441 -6.25 16.78 3.48
C VAL A 441 -5.05 17.73 3.54
N GLY A 442 -4.77 18.46 2.48
CA GLY A 442 -3.70 19.47 2.48
C GLY A 442 -4.02 20.62 3.45
N SER A 443 -3.00 21.22 4.06
CA SER A 443 -3.19 22.38 4.98
C SER A 443 -3.95 23.55 4.32
N GLN A 444 -3.87 23.69 2.99
CA GLN A 444 -4.61 24.70 2.25
C GLN A 444 -6.12 24.43 2.25
N PHE A 445 -6.52 23.16 2.10
CA PHE A 445 -7.93 22.77 2.14
C PHE A 445 -8.54 23.06 3.51
N LEU A 446 -7.84 22.71 4.60
CA LEU A 446 -8.28 23.03 5.96
C LEU A 446 -8.41 24.54 6.20
N LEU A 447 -7.50 25.33 5.63
CA LEU A 447 -7.60 26.79 5.71
C LEU A 447 -8.83 27.32 4.99
N ASP A 448 -9.15 26.75 3.82
CA ASP A 448 -10.36 27.12 3.07
C ASP A 448 -11.63 26.64 3.79
N GLU A 449 -11.59 25.49 4.45
CA GLU A 449 -12.67 24.96 5.27
C GLU A 449 -12.91 25.85 6.51
N VAL A 450 -11.85 26.31 7.19
CA VAL A 450 -11.95 27.30 8.27
C VAL A 450 -12.64 28.58 7.78
N LYS A 451 -12.26 29.11 6.61
CA LYS A 451 -12.88 30.32 6.05
C LYS A 451 -14.37 30.09 5.76
N GLN A 452 -14.70 28.99 5.07
CA GLN A 452 -16.09 28.65 4.76
C GLN A 452 -16.94 28.43 6.01
N SER A 453 -16.36 27.81 7.04
CA SER A 453 -17.03 27.57 8.32
C SER A 453 -17.34 28.86 9.06
N LYS A 454 -16.41 29.85 9.03
CA LYS A 454 -16.61 31.19 9.56
C LYS A 454 -17.67 31.98 8.77
N ASP A 455 -17.60 31.93 7.45
CA ASP A 455 -18.56 32.58 6.55
C ASP A 455 -19.98 31.99 6.71
N SER A 456 -20.09 30.70 6.93
CA SER A 456 -21.35 29.97 7.17
C SER A 456 -21.86 30.10 8.60
N LYS A 457 -21.14 30.78 9.48
CA LYS A 457 -21.46 30.96 10.90
C LYS A 457 -21.73 29.65 11.64
N LEU A 458 -20.87 28.66 11.40
CA LEU A 458 -20.91 27.40 12.16
C LEU A 458 -20.62 27.67 13.64
N ASN A 459 -20.97 26.69 14.48
CA ASN A 459 -20.68 26.75 15.91
C ASN A 459 -19.15 26.88 16.14
N ASP A 460 -18.76 27.81 17.02
CA ASP A 460 -17.37 28.10 17.36
C ASP A 460 -16.58 26.86 17.80
N SER A 461 -17.25 25.88 18.43
CA SER A 461 -16.62 24.62 18.81
C SER A 461 -16.20 23.78 17.59
N VAL A 462 -16.94 23.82 16.49
CA VAL A 462 -16.62 23.12 15.24
C VAL A 462 -15.47 23.82 14.53
N ILE A 463 -15.55 25.15 14.43
CA ILE A 463 -14.49 25.97 13.84
C ILE A 463 -13.18 25.76 14.60
N SER A 464 -13.23 25.72 15.93
CA SER A 464 -12.10 25.43 16.81
C SER A 464 -11.42 24.09 16.50
N GLN A 465 -12.20 23.05 16.28
CA GLN A 465 -11.63 21.74 15.95
C GLN A 465 -10.92 21.74 14.59
N ILE A 466 -11.48 22.39 13.59
CA ILE A 466 -10.86 22.49 12.26
C ILE A 466 -9.57 23.33 12.33
N GLU A 467 -9.56 24.40 13.11
CA GLU A 467 -8.35 25.21 13.32
C GLU A 467 -7.25 24.44 14.05
N ILE A 468 -7.58 23.66 15.07
CA ILE A 468 -6.63 22.77 15.76
C ILE A 468 -6.03 21.73 14.79
N GLU A 469 -6.86 21.15 13.96
CA GLU A 469 -6.41 20.21 12.93
C GLU A 469 -5.47 20.89 11.93
N TYR A 470 -5.82 22.08 11.47
CA TYR A 470 -4.95 22.89 10.62
C TYR A 470 -3.58 23.18 11.26
N ILE A 471 -3.56 23.59 12.53
CA ILE A 471 -2.31 23.87 13.27
C ILE A 471 -1.43 22.63 13.34
N ARG A 472 -2.00 21.49 13.74
CA ARG A 472 -1.27 20.22 13.83
C ARG A 472 -0.67 19.81 12.49
N LYS A 473 -1.41 20.01 11.43
CA LYS A 473 -1.01 19.63 10.08
C LYS A 473 0.02 20.59 9.47
N ARG A 474 -0.08 21.87 9.81
CA ARG A 474 0.83 22.90 9.30
C ARG A 474 2.21 22.87 9.94
N PHE A 475 2.27 22.49 11.21
CA PHE A 475 3.49 22.49 12.02
C PHE A 475 3.82 21.09 12.61
N PRO A 476 3.91 20.01 11.82
CA PRO A 476 3.95 18.64 12.33
C PRO A 476 5.18 18.33 13.20
N ASN A 477 6.26 19.07 13.03
CA ASN A 477 7.54 18.83 13.71
C ASN A 477 7.81 19.81 14.88
N ASP A 478 6.92 20.75 15.11
CA ASP A 478 7.07 21.76 16.19
C ASP A 478 5.95 21.63 17.22
N THR A 479 6.07 20.62 18.06
CA THR A 479 5.11 20.33 19.14
C THR A 479 4.95 21.52 20.09
N ARG A 480 6.02 22.30 20.34
CA ARG A 480 5.94 23.49 21.19
C ARG A 480 5.05 24.55 20.56
N LEU A 481 5.27 24.86 19.29
CA LEU A 481 4.46 25.84 18.56
C LEU A 481 3.00 25.38 18.46
N GLN A 482 2.76 24.10 18.18
CA GLN A 482 1.40 23.54 18.19
C GLN A 482 0.70 23.78 19.52
N ASN A 483 1.34 23.42 20.63
CA ASN A 483 0.77 23.56 21.96
C ASN A 483 0.51 25.03 22.31
N VAL A 484 1.41 25.93 21.96
CA VAL A 484 1.21 27.38 22.16
C VAL A 484 0.01 27.86 21.36
N LEU A 485 -0.11 27.55 20.08
CA LEU A 485 -1.21 28.00 19.23
C LEU A 485 -2.56 27.41 19.67
N ILE A 486 -2.60 26.11 19.98
CA ILE A 486 -3.81 25.42 20.43
C ILE A 486 -4.28 26.02 21.78
N ASN A 487 -3.38 26.19 22.74
CA ASN A 487 -3.73 26.78 24.04
C ASN A 487 -4.08 28.25 23.90
N SER A 488 -3.45 29.00 23.00
CA SER A 488 -3.83 30.40 22.72
C SER A 488 -5.29 30.50 22.28
N TYR A 489 -5.72 29.56 21.40
CA TYR A 489 -7.09 29.51 20.95
C TYR A 489 -8.06 29.06 22.06
N GLN A 490 -7.71 28.04 22.83
CA GLN A 490 -8.58 27.42 23.84
C GLN A 490 -8.73 28.27 25.12
N LEU A 491 -7.74 29.09 25.46
CA LEU A 491 -7.70 29.90 26.69
C LEU A 491 -8.01 31.38 26.43
N ASP A 492 -8.21 31.76 25.16
CA ASP A 492 -8.63 33.14 24.82
C ASP A 492 -10.10 33.33 25.20
N PRO A 493 -10.42 34.23 26.18
CA PRO A 493 -11.79 34.51 26.60
C PRO A 493 -12.63 35.21 25.53
N MET A 494 -12.00 35.74 24.47
CA MET A 494 -12.65 36.42 23.35
C MET A 494 -12.26 35.75 22.01
N SER A 495 -12.05 34.43 22.03
CA SER A 495 -11.70 33.68 20.85
C SER A 495 -12.72 33.88 19.72
N GLY A 496 -12.23 34.06 18.50
CA GLY A 496 -13.06 34.20 17.30
C GLY A 496 -13.58 35.62 17.04
N LEU A 497 -13.42 36.59 17.97
CA LEU A 497 -13.83 37.96 17.79
C LEU A 497 -12.74 38.81 17.12
N THR A 498 -13.15 39.72 16.25
CA THR A 498 -12.28 40.73 15.67
C THR A 498 -11.92 41.81 16.73
N GLU A 499 -10.85 42.57 16.51
CA GLU A 499 -10.44 43.64 17.46
C GLU A 499 -11.55 44.66 17.69
N ASP A 500 -12.33 45.00 16.66
CA ASP A 500 -13.48 45.92 16.79
C ASP A 500 -14.60 45.31 17.64
N GLU A 501 -14.89 44.01 17.46
CA GLU A 501 -15.89 43.31 18.27
C GLU A 501 -15.44 43.13 19.72
N LYS A 502 -14.17 42.88 19.99
CA LYS A 502 -13.58 42.84 21.32
C LYS A 502 -13.72 44.21 22.03
N ALA A 503 -13.40 45.28 21.30
CA ALA A 503 -13.55 46.65 21.81
C ALA A 503 -15.02 46.99 22.10
N LEU A 504 -15.94 46.60 21.23
CA LEU A 504 -17.38 46.78 21.42
C LEU A 504 -17.90 46.00 22.63
N LEU A 505 -17.49 44.72 22.77
CA LEU A 505 -17.87 43.87 23.90
C LEU A 505 -17.41 44.47 25.24
N MET A 506 -16.19 45.02 25.26
CA MET A 506 -15.66 45.68 26.42
C MET A 506 -16.42 46.99 26.75
N SER A 507 -16.79 47.81 25.74
CA SER A 507 -17.55 49.03 25.93
C SER A 507 -18.94 48.77 26.49
N ASN A 508 -19.56 47.65 26.10
CA ASN A 508 -20.88 47.20 26.56
C ASN A 508 -20.84 46.45 27.90
N ARG A 509 -19.70 46.39 28.59
CA ARG A 509 -19.46 45.63 29.83
C ARG A 509 -19.76 44.14 29.74
N GLY A 510 -19.68 43.57 28.54
CA GLY A 510 -19.82 42.13 28.29
C GLY A 510 -18.55 41.34 28.61
N ALA A 511 -17.42 42.03 28.82
CA ALA A 511 -16.15 41.43 29.20
C ALA A 511 -15.38 42.31 30.17
N THR A 512 -14.47 41.74 30.93
CA THR A 512 -13.61 42.48 31.87
C THR A 512 -12.38 43.07 31.15
N LYS A 513 -11.75 44.08 31.77
CA LYS A 513 -10.48 44.61 31.25
C LYS A 513 -9.38 43.54 31.25
N GLN A 514 -9.42 42.62 32.20
CA GLN A 514 -8.49 41.47 32.26
C GLN A 514 -8.69 40.56 31.06
N ASP A 515 -9.94 40.20 30.73
CA ASP A 515 -10.24 39.34 29.57
C ASP A 515 -9.75 39.95 28.25
N TYR A 516 -9.93 41.27 28.10
CA TYR A 516 -9.42 41.97 26.92
C TYR A 516 -7.90 41.94 26.82
N ILE A 517 -7.18 42.16 27.93
CA ILE A 517 -5.72 42.09 27.95
C ILE A 517 -5.23 40.65 27.73
N ILE A 518 -5.88 39.64 28.33
CA ILE A 518 -5.56 38.25 28.07
C ILE A 518 -5.72 37.95 26.59
N SER A 519 -6.84 38.31 25.99
CA SER A 519 -7.10 38.06 24.57
C SER A 519 -6.12 38.78 23.65
N THR A 520 -5.75 40.00 23.95
CA THR A 520 -4.81 40.79 23.13
C THR A 520 -3.38 40.24 23.17
N TYR A 521 -2.93 39.71 24.31
CA TYR A 521 -1.56 39.23 24.54
C TYR A 521 -1.49 37.73 24.76
N ILE A 522 -2.51 36.96 24.36
CA ILE A 522 -2.67 35.56 24.70
C ILE A 522 -1.46 34.72 24.29
N THR A 523 -0.97 34.89 23.08
CA THR A 523 0.17 34.09 22.54
C THR A 523 1.46 34.40 23.30
N ASP A 524 1.70 35.67 23.66
CA ASP A 524 2.87 36.08 24.44
C ASP A 524 2.80 35.54 25.86
N PHE A 525 1.63 35.56 26.48
CA PHE A 525 1.42 35.05 27.83
C PHE A 525 1.58 33.55 27.90
N ILE A 526 1.11 32.81 26.90
CA ILE A 526 1.26 31.38 26.84
C ILE A 526 2.72 30.97 26.58
N ASN A 527 3.42 31.66 25.67
CA ASN A 527 4.84 31.44 25.48
C ASN A 527 5.61 31.64 26.80
N LYS A 528 5.33 32.73 27.49
CA LYS A 528 5.93 33.03 28.79
C LYS A 528 5.58 31.98 29.84
N ALA A 529 4.35 31.49 29.85
CA ALA A 529 3.92 30.43 30.76
C ALA A 529 4.63 29.12 30.53
N TYR A 530 4.88 28.73 29.26
CA TYR A 530 5.69 27.55 28.92
C TYR A 530 7.17 27.72 29.29
N ASP A 531 7.70 28.97 29.28
CA ASP A 531 9.08 29.22 29.70
C ASP A 531 9.24 29.23 31.23
N GLU A 532 8.20 29.67 31.98
CA GLU A 532 8.24 29.76 33.44
C GLU A 532 7.76 28.49 34.17
N TYR A 533 6.95 27.66 33.52
CA TYR A 533 6.34 26.47 34.12
C TYR A 533 6.51 25.25 33.17
N ASP A 534 7.43 24.33 33.47
CA ASP A 534 7.70 23.13 32.68
C ASP A 534 6.46 22.25 32.45
N ASN A 535 5.48 22.30 33.39
CA ASN A 535 4.26 21.50 33.33
C ASN A 535 3.01 22.33 33.00
N PHE A 536 3.14 23.50 32.36
CA PHE A 536 1.99 24.35 32.03
C PHE A 536 0.91 23.63 31.22
N GLY A 537 1.31 22.83 30.23
CA GLY A 537 0.39 22.08 29.37
C GLY A 537 -0.40 20.98 30.07
N SER A 538 0.06 20.48 31.22
CA SER A 538 -0.61 19.42 32.00
C SER A 538 -1.50 19.97 33.13
N LYS A 539 -1.51 21.30 33.36
CA LYS A 539 -2.35 21.92 34.35
C LYS A 539 -3.81 21.94 33.92
N THR A 540 -4.71 22.01 34.92
CA THR A 540 -6.14 22.22 34.63
C THR A 540 -6.40 23.60 34.01
N ARG A 541 -7.46 23.73 33.22
CA ARG A 541 -7.82 25.02 32.59
C ARG A 541 -7.94 26.17 33.57
N ASP A 542 -8.49 25.92 34.75
CA ASP A 542 -8.61 26.92 35.80
C ASP A 542 -7.25 27.39 36.34
N GLU A 543 -6.29 26.47 36.46
CA GLU A 543 -4.94 26.81 36.89
C GLU A 543 -4.18 27.58 35.80
N GLN A 544 -4.33 27.18 34.55
CA GLN A 544 -3.76 27.88 33.40
C GLN A 544 -4.33 29.29 33.32
N TYR A 545 -5.64 29.45 33.44
CA TYR A 545 -6.31 30.76 33.39
C TYR A 545 -5.89 31.68 34.56
N LYS A 546 -5.69 31.14 35.77
CA LYS A 546 -5.14 31.90 36.92
C LYS A 546 -3.72 32.44 36.64
N ILE A 547 -2.90 31.68 35.91
CA ILE A 547 -1.55 32.14 35.51
C ILE A 547 -1.68 33.31 34.52
N LEU A 548 -2.55 33.17 33.51
CA LEU A 548 -2.78 34.21 32.51
C LEU A 548 -3.34 35.49 33.16
N THR A 549 -4.25 35.35 34.13
CA THR A 549 -4.80 36.49 34.92
C THR A 549 -3.70 37.27 35.64
N LYS A 550 -2.72 36.57 36.27
CA LYS A 550 -1.57 37.23 36.90
C LYS A 550 -0.74 38.04 35.90
N TYR A 551 -0.51 37.48 34.69
CA TYR A 551 0.21 38.21 33.65
C TYR A 551 -0.57 39.42 33.13
N ALA A 552 -1.91 39.31 33.04
CA ALA A 552 -2.78 40.42 32.66
C ALA A 552 -2.74 41.56 33.68
N ASP A 553 -2.73 41.24 34.99
CA ASP A 553 -2.63 42.26 36.06
C ASP A 553 -1.30 43.01 36.02
N ILE A 554 -0.20 42.31 35.79
CA ILE A 554 1.13 42.91 35.61
C ILE A 554 1.11 43.83 34.39
N LYS A 555 0.58 43.36 33.26
CA LYS A 555 0.51 44.12 32.01
C LYS A 555 -0.37 45.35 32.14
N MET A 556 -1.47 45.24 32.86
CA MET A 556 -2.38 46.34 33.14
C MET A 556 -1.71 47.44 33.96
N SER A 557 -0.91 47.08 34.96
CA SER A 557 -0.12 48.02 35.75
C SER A 557 0.96 48.73 34.91
N GLU A 558 1.62 48.04 34.00
CA GLU A 558 2.57 48.65 33.05
C GLU A 558 1.90 49.66 32.11
N ILE A 559 0.72 49.31 31.57
CA ILE A 559 -0.04 50.21 30.68
C ILE A 559 -0.48 51.47 31.44
N ASN A 560 -1.01 51.29 32.66
CA ASN A 560 -1.44 52.41 33.50
C ASN A 560 -0.26 53.32 33.90
N ALA A 561 0.90 52.77 34.20
CA ALA A 561 2.11 53.54 34.51
C ALA A 561 2.62 54.35 33.31
N LYS A 562 2.54 53.80 32.10
CA LYS A 562 2.89 54.52 30.86
C LYS A 562 1.90 55.64 30.52
N THR A 563 0.62 55.49 30.86
CA THR A 563 -0.42 56.49 30.60
C THR A 563 -0.38 57.62 31.61
N GLN A 564 0.21 57.43 32.81
CA GLN A 564 0.39 58.45 33.85
C GLN A 564 1.72 59.18 33.79
N ALA A 565 2.64 58.82 32.88
CA ALA A 565 3.87 59.59 32.69
C ALA A 565 3.53 60.99 32.13
N PRO A 566 3.85 62.10 32.83
CA PRO A 566 3.44 63.43 32.38
C PRO A 566 4.16 63.78 31.08
N THR A 567 3.38 64.24 30.12
CA THR A 567 3.84 64.96 28.93
C THR A 567 4.31 66.39 29.39
N SER A 568 5.46 66.42 30.04
CA SER A 568 6.07 67.75 30.38
C SER A 568 7.43 67.78 29.69
N LEU A 569 7.47 68.41 28.55
CA LEU A 569 8.63 69.17 28.04
C LEU A 569 8.17 70.03 26.87
N VAL A 570 7.42 71.09 27.20
CA VAL A 570 7.46 72.30 26.38
C VAL A 570 8.63 73.12 26.92
N PRO A 571 9.74 73.31 26.18
CA PRO A 571 10.77 74.28 26.61
C PRO A 571 10.21 75.66 26.54
N PRO A 572 10.53 76.56 27.53
CA PRO A 572 10.07 77.96 27.50
C PRO A 572 10.65 78.66 26.30
N MET A 573 9.82 79.25 25.45
CA MET A 573 10.24 80.22 24.47
C MET A 573 10.74 81.44 25.23
N ASN A 574 12.08 81.63 25.23
CA ASN A 574 12.65 82.93 25.59
C ASN A 574 12.47 83.89 24.40
N GLY A 575 11.95 85.09 24.74
CA GLY A 575 11.67 86.21 23.88
C GLY A 575 12.85 86.89 23.24
#